data_648389c7d9a371a32f018a346031ff6e
#
_entry.id   648389c7d9a371a32f018a346031ff6e
#
_cell.length_a   1.000
_cell.length_b   1.000
_cell.length_c   1.000
_cell.angle_alpha   90.00
_cell.angle_beta   90.00
_cell.angle_gamma   90.00
#
_symmetry.space_group_name_H-M   'P 1'
#
loop_
_entity.id
_entity.type
_entity.pdbx_description
1 polymer ?
#
loop_
_entity_poly.entity_id
_entity_poly.type
_entity_poly.pdbx_seq_one_letter_code
_entity_poly.pdbx_strand_id
1 'polypeptide(L)'
;MTTTWKEEIEGEMEFYGESLSDIISSTMSEDQMNIEFNNSMNAVLEGIPFTIWTESRVYFPVTYDTGEWCGSVSRNPDGKPTAHIGGG
;
A
#
# COMPACT_ATOMS: atom_id res chain seq x y z
N MET A 1 9.80 0.28 14.71
CA MET A 1 8.74 -0.71 14.46
C MET A 1 8.95 -1.31 13.08
N THR A 2 8.80 -2.61 12.97
CA THR A 2 8.93 -3.30 11.68
C THR A 2 7.57 -3.70 11.16
N THR A 3 7.45 -3.73 9.85
CA THR A 3 6.25 -4.17 9.14
C THR A 3 6.64 -4.85 7.84
N THR A 4 5.66 -5.34 7.11
CA THR A 4 5.86 -5.86 5.76
C THR A 4 4.85 -5.17 4.85
N TRP A 5 5.15 -5.12 3.56
CA TRP A 5 4.16 -4.62 2.61
C TRP A 5 2.89 -5.47 2.64
N LYS A 6 3.03 -6.75 2.89
CA LYS A 6 1.85 -7.63 3.00
C LYS A 6 0.89 -7.12 4.07
N GLU A 7 1.41 -6.79 5.26
CA GLU A 7 0.57 -6.27 6.34
C GLU A 7 -0.06 -4.93 6.00
N GLU A 8 0.72 -4.01 5.42
CA GLU A 8 0.23 -2.69 5.08
C GLU A 8 -0.82 -2.75 3.97
N ILE A 9 -0.58 -3.59 2.97
CA ILE A 9 -1.52 -3.77 1.86
C ILE A 9 -2.82 -4.41 2.37
N GLU A 10 -2.72 -5.44 3.20
CA GLU A 10 -3.91 -6.08 3.77
C GLU A 10 -4.74 -5.10 4.60
N GLY A 11 -4.10 -4.22 5.34
CA GLY A 11 -4.80 -3.20 6.12
C GLY A 11 -5.59 -2.25 5.24
N GLU A 12 -5.01 -1.80 4.14
CA GLU A 12 -5.71 -0.93 3.20
C GLU A 12 -6.83 -1.68 2.47
N MET A 13 -6.56 -2.91 2.04
CA MET A 13 -7.55 -3.74 1.36
C MET A 13 -8.76 -4.00 2.23
N GLU A 14 -8.54 -4.28 3.52
CA GLU A 14 -9.62 -4.55 4.46
C GLU A 14 -10.58 -3.36 4.55
N PHE A 15 -10.02 -2.16 4.52
CA PHE A 15 -10.82 -0.94 4.55
C PHE A 15 -11.80 -0.86 3.37
N TYR A 16 -11.42 -1.42 2.22
CA TYR A 16 -12.23 -1.38 1.00
C TYR A 16 -12.88 -2.72 0.67
N GLY A 17 -12.84 -3.67 1.58
CA GLY A 17 -13.49 -4.96 1.38
C GLY A 17 -12.78 -5.87 0.39
N GLU A 18 -11.48 -5.70 0.20
CA GLU A 18 -10.68 -6.54 -0.69
C GLU A 18 -9.71 -7.40 0.10
N SER A 19 -9.08 -8.36 -0.56
CA SER A 19 -8.09 -9.23 0.03
C SER A 19 -6.98 -9.52 -1.00
N LEU A 20 -5.92 -10.15 -0.54
CA LEU A 20 -4.78 -10.49 -1.42
C LEU A 20 -5.19 -11.35 -2.60
N SER A 21 -6.24 -12.16 -2.45
CA SER A 21 -6.74 -12.98 -3.56
C SER A 21 -7.37 -12.16 -4.68
N ASP A 22 -7.66 -10.89 -4.46
CA ASP A 22 -8.22 -10.00 -5.47
C ASP A 22 -7.14 -9.37 -6.37
N ILE A 23 -5.87 -9.58 -6.06
CA ILE A 23 -4.77 -9.02 -6.86
C ILE A 23 -4.76 -9.66 -8.24
N ILE A 24 -4.80 -8.84 -9.28
CA ILE A 24 -4.70 -9.32 -10.66
C ILE A 24 -3.33 -9.01 -11.28
N SER A 25 -2.61 -8.03 -10.73
CA SER A 25 -1.26 -7.71 -11.18
C SER A 25 -0.50 -7.03 -10.06
N SER A 26 0.79 -7.30 -9.96
CA SER A 26 1.64 -6.71 -8.93
C SER A 26 3.07 -6.60 -9.47
N THR A 27 3.73 -5.50 -9.12
CA THR A 27 5.15 -5.33 -9.43
C THR A 27 6.05 -6.02 -8.41
N MET A 28 5.48 -6.46 -7.27
CA MET A 28 6.22 -7.20 -6.25
C MET A 28 5.86 -8.68 -6.32
N SER A 29 6.85 -9.54 -6.04
CA SER A 29 6.60 -10.94 -5.81
C SER A 29 6.02 -11.13 -4.40
N GLU A 30 5.48 -12.32 -4.14
CA GLU A 30 5.00 -12.66 -2.80
C GLU A 30 6.14 -12.62 -1.79
N ASP A 31 7.32 -13.10 -2.17
CA ASP A 31 8.49 -13.05 -1.29
C ASP A 31 8.86 -11.61 -0.94
N GLN A 32 8.80 -10.70 -1.90
CA GLN A 32 9.10 -9.30 -1.66
C GLN A 32 8.09 -8.66 -0.72
N MET A 33 6.83 -9.05 -0.80
CA MET A 33 5.80 -8.54 0.12
C MET A 33 6.07 -8.95 1.56
N ASN A 34 6.78 -10.05 1.78
CA ASN A 34 7.04 -10.57 3.12
C ASN A 34 8.35 -10.07 3.73
N ILE A 35 9.11 -9.26 3.02
CA ILE A 35 10.36 -8.70 3.57
C ILE A 35 10.00 -7.65 4.61
N GLU A 36 10.56 -7.83 5.82
CA GLU A 36 10.38 -6.85 6.89
C GLU A 36 11.19 -5.60 6.64
N PHE A 37 10.64 -4.46 6.96
CA PHE A 37 11.37 -3.20 6.90
C PHE A 37 10.96 -2.32 8.09
N ASN A 38 11.83 -1.38 8.42
CA ASN A 38 11.61 -0.47 9.53
C ASN A 38 10.64 0.64 9.10
N ASN A 39 9.53 0.72 9.81
CA ASN A 39 8.49 1.72 9.55
C ASN A 39 8.34 2.61 10.78
N SER A 40 9.42 3.23 11.19
CA SER A 40 9.40 4.08 12.37
C SER A 40 9.76 5.52 12.03
N MET A 41 9.44 6.40 12.96
CA MET A 41 9.77 7.81 12.86
C MET A 41 11.27 7.97 12.63
N ASN A 42 11.64 8.88 11.74
CA ASN A 42 13.02 9.18 11.39
C ASN A 42 13.74 8.08 10.62
N ALA A 43 13.03 7.04 10.21
CA ALA A 43 13.60 6.02 9.36
C ALA A 43 13.79 6.56 7.96
N VAL A 44 14.86 6.13 7.29
CA VAL A 44 14.96 6.32 5.85
C VAL A 44 13.96 5.37 5.17
N LEU A 45 13.57 5.69 3.95
CA LEU A 45 12.65 4.83 3.21
C LEU A 45 13.31 3.48 2.96
N GLU A 46 12.74 2.42 3.50
CA GLU A 46 13.26 1.07 3.38
C GLU A 46 12.35 0.17 2.55
N GLY A 47 11.06 0.49 2.49
CA GLY A 47 10.13 -0.29 1.69
C GLY A 47 10.37 -0.08 0.20
N ILE A 48 10.36 -1.15 -0.57
CA ILE A 48 10.55 -1.04 -2.02
C ILE A 48 9.32 -0.40 -2.66
N PRO A 49 9.48 0.34 -3.74
CA PRO A 49 8.32 0.87 -4.46
C PRO A 49 7.55 -0.28 -5.13
N PHE A 50 6.24 -0.12 -5.20
CA PHE A 50 5.38 -1.12 -5.82
C PHE A 50 4.13 -0.49 -6.39
N THR A 51 3.44 -1.24 -7.24
CA THR A 51 2.07 -0.95 -7.65
C THR A 51 1.33 -2.28 -7.72
N ILE A 52 0.13 -2.31 -7.17
CA ILE A 52 -0.72 -3.49 -7.18
C ILE A 52 -2.08 -3.10 -7.72
N TRP A 53 -2.60 -3.93 -8.61
CA TRP A 53 -3.91 -3.71 -9.22
C TRP A 53 -4.87 -4.83 -8.82
N THR A 54 -6.06 -4.43 -8.39
CA THR A 54 -7.22 -5.32 -8.34
C THR A 54 -8.17 -4.87 -9.43
N GLU A 55 -9.32 -5.49 -9.54
CA GLU A 55 -10.31 -5.05 -10.51
C GLU A 55 -10.79 -3.62 -10.23
N SER A 56 -10.88 -3.25 -8.96
CA SER A 56 -11.50 -1.99 -8.54
C SER A 56 -10.52 -0.92 -8.07
N ARG A 57 -9.32 -1.28 -7.65
CA ARG A 57 -8.41 -0.32 -7.01
C ARG A 57 -6.97 -0.49 -7.48
N VAL A 58 -6.19 0.55 -7.20
CA VAL A 58 -4.73 0.54 -7.40
C VAL A 58 -4.10 0.88 -6.06
N TYR A 59 -3.16 0.06 -5.63
CA TYR A 59 -2.46 0.19 -4.35
C TYR A 59 -1.02 0.62 -4.59
N PHE A 60 -0.50 1.49 -3.75
CA PHE A 60 0.83 2.07 -3.92
C PHE A 60 1.41 2.50 -2.56
N PRO A 61 2.73 2.68 -2.47
CA PRO A 61 3.34 3.11 -1.21
C PRO A 61 3.09 4.59 -0.95
N VAL A 62 2.88 4.92 0.32
CA VAL A 62 2.71 6.28 0.80
C VAL A 62 3.73 6.50 1.90
N THR A 63 4.34 7.67 1.92
CA THR A 63 5.28 8.03 2.97
C THR A 63 4.88 9.33 3.63
N TYR A 64 5.21 9.42 4.90
CA TYR A 64 5.00 10.58 5.72
C TYR A 64 6.16 10.66 6.72
N ASP A 65 6.35 11.76 7.41
CA ASP A 65 7.46 11.94 8.36
C ASP A 65 7.68 10.75 9.29
N THR A 66 6.63 10.05 9.63
CA THR A 66 6.66 9.01 10.66
C THR A 66 6.63 7.60 10.11
N GLY A 67 6.70 7.40 8.79
CA GLY A 67 6.75 6.03 8.29
C GLY A 67 6.27 5.87 6.86
N GLU A 68 6.02 4.61 6.53
CA GLU A 68 5.56 4.19 5.23
C GLU A 68 4.33 3.31 5.40
N TRP A 69 3.34 3.49 4.55
CA TRP A 69 2.17 2.63 4.56
C TRP A 69 1.61 2.51 3.14
N CYS A 70 0.51 1.77 3.00
CA CYS A 70 -0.13 1.55 1.72
C CYS A 70 -1.32 2.47 1.56
N GLY A 71 -1.39 3.13 0.42
CA GLY A 71 -2.57 3.87 0.01
C GLY A 71 -3.20 3.23 -1.20
N SER A 72 -4.37 3.72 -1.59
CA SER A 72 -5.03 3.23 -2.78
C SER A 72 -5.98 4.27 -3.36
N VAL A 73 -6.30 4.05 -4.62
CA VAL A 73 -7.25 4.90 -5.33
C VAL A 73 -8.09 4.02 -6.24
N SER A 74 -9.31 4.46 -6.54
CA SER A 74 -10.17 3.73 -7.46
C SER A 74 -9.50 3.60 -8.82
N ARG A 75 -9.53 2.41 -9.39
CA ARG A 75 -8.98 2.14 -10.71
C ARG A 75 -9.87 2.70 -11.81
N ASN A 76 -11.17 2.71 -11.60
CA ASN A 76 -12.15 3.18 -12.55
C ASN A 76 -12.81 4.45 -12.04
N PRO A 77 -13.24 5.35 -12.92
CA PRO A 77 -13.93 6.55 -12.48
C PRO A 77 -15.16 6.20 -11.65
N ASP A 78 -15.24 6.72 -10.43
CA ASP A 78 -16.39 6.50 -9.54
C ASP A 78 -17.11 7.81 -9.20
N GLY A 79 -16.68 8.91 -9.80
CA GLY A 79 -17.29 10.21 -9.60
C GLY A 79 -16.99 10.85 -8.26
N LYS A 80 -16.11 10.26 -7.47
CA LYS A 80 -15.79 10.75 -6.12
C LYS A 80 -14.36 11.30 -6.07
N PRO A 81 -14.14 12.38 -5.34
CA PRO A 81 -12.78 12.87 -5.15
C PRO A 81 -11.99 11.94 -4.23
N THR A 82 -10.68 11.90 -4.43
CA THR A 82 -9.78 11.16 -3.55
C THR A 82 -9.26 12.11 -2.49
N ALA A 83 -9.36 11.71 -1.24
CA ALA A 83 -8.81 12.49 -0.14
C ALA A 83 -7.28 12.55 -0.23
N HIS A 84 -6.71 13.59 0.35
CA HIS A 84 -5.26 13.72 0.43
C HIS A 84 -4.65 12.51 1.15
N ILE A 85 -3.57 11.99 0.61
CA ILE A 85 -2.86 10.85 1.18
C ILE A 85 -1.44 11.29 1.53
N GLY A 86 -0.97 10.85 2.69
CA GLY A 86 0.31 11.28 3.20
C GLY A 86 0.13 12.64 3.84
N GLY A 87 1.17 13.37 3.81
CA GLY A 87 0.94 14.65 4.32
C GLY A 87 2.13 15.24 4.98
N GLY A 88 2.18 16.20 5.53
CA GLY A 88 3.36 16.76 6.03
C GLY A 88 3.17 17.93 6.96
#